data_8cdae30a9a0079e7a9ca48870352f4cd
#
_entry.id   8cdae30a9a0079e7a9ca48870352f4cd
#
_cell.length_a   1.000
_cell.length_b   1.000
_cell.length_c   1.000
_cell.angle_alpha   90.00
_cell.angle_beta   90.00
_cell.angle_gamma   90.00
#
_symmetry.space_group_name_H-M   'P 1'
#
loop_
_entity.id
_entity.type
_entity.pdbx_description
1 polymer ?
#
loop_
_entity_poly.entity_id
_entity_poly.type
_entity_poly.pdbx_seq_one_letter_code
_entity_poly.pdbx_strand_id
1 'polypeptide(L)'
;MNRLIRFLSVCLLLSFVFPVQAKVEGVTNEPNQVYLFSYSNRDGRSGLKFAWSPDGEKWFSVANGFAYVNSDFGPWGRAKTMFKPHLMQTRADGKWHCIWEATNTGQALAYVTSPDLQKWEAQS
;
A
#
# COMPACT_ATOMS: atom_id res chain seq x y z
N MET A 1 68.27 26.43 -8.26
CA MET A 1 67.47 25.42 -8.97
C MET A 1 66.37 24.95 -8.06
N ASN A 2 65.24 25.68 -8.08
CA ASN A 2 64.11 25.46 -7.15
C ASN A 2 63.05 24.60 -7.83
N ARG A 3 62.84 23.41 -7.31
CA ARG A 3 61.69 22.54 -7.74
C ARG A 3 60.49 22.88 -6.87
N LEU A 4 59.49 23.50 -7.49
CA LEU A 4 58.19 23.73 -6.93
C LEU A 4 57.40 22.42 -6.90
N ILE A 5 57.13 21.90 -5.71
CA ILE A 5 56.23 20.77 -5.51
C ILE A 5 54.81 21.33 -5.40
N ARG A 6 53.98 21.08 -6.42
CA ARG A 6 52.57 21.39 -6.40
C ARG A 6 51.84 20.29 -5.66
N PHE A 7 51.32 20.61 -4.46
CA PHE A 7 50.36 19.76 -3.77
C PHE A 7 49.00 19.89 -4.44
N LEU A 8 48.54 18.81 -5.07
CA LEU A 8 47.17 18.69 -5.57
C LEU A 8 46.29 18.26 -4.38
N SER A 9 45.55 19.20 -3.82
CA SER A 9 44.54 18.89 -2.78
C SER A 9 43.31 18.31 -3.46
N VAL A 10 43.10 16.99 -3.35
CA VAL A 10 41.89 16.31 -3.78
C VAL A 10 40.88 16.44 -2.65
N CYS A 11 39.94 17.38 -2.79
CA CYS A 11 38.76 17.45 -1.92
C CYS A 11 37.82 16.30 -2.25
N LEU A 12 37.83 15.26 -1.45
CA LEU A 12 36.88 14.16 -1.49
C LEU A 12 35.56 14.66 -0.86
N LEU A 13 34.61 15.08 -1.69
CA LEU A 13 33.24 15.40 -1.26
C LEU A 13 32.50 14.10 -0.94
N LEU A 14 32.51 13.71 0.33
CA LEU A 14 31.62 12.67 0.84
C LEU A 14 30.20 13.23 0.88
N SER A 15 29.40 12.88 -0.12
CA SER A 15 27.98 13.13 -0.12
C SER A 15 27.31 12.16 0.87
N PHE A 16 27.05 12.63 2.08
CA PHE A 16 26.19 11.90 3.02
C PHE A 16 24.74 11.97 2.52
N VAL A 17 24.28 10.89 1.91
CA VAL A 17 22.87 10.70 1.63
C VAL A 17 22.20 10.28 2.94
N PHE A 18 21.58 11.24 3.63
CA PHE A 18 20.71 10.92 4.77
C PHE A 18 19.41 10.35 4.22
N PRO A 19 18.96 9.17 4.69
CA PRO A 19 17.62 8.70 4.37
C PRO A 19 16.62 9.68 5.00
N VAL A 20 15.87 10.37 4.17
CA VAL A 20 14.73 11.16 4.61
C VAL A 20 13.63 10.18 5.02
N GLN A 21 13.55 9.86 6.29
CA GLN A 21 12.39 9.16 6.84
C GLN A 21 11.24 10.17 6.89
N ALA A 22 10.25 9.97 6.06
CA ALA A 22 9.01 10.72 6.12
C ALA A 22 8.29 10.37 7.44
N LYS A 23 8.40 11.24 8.44
CA LYS A 23 7.69 11.09 9.70
C LYS A 23 6.22 11.42 9.45
N VAL A 24 5.34 10.46 9.69
CA VAL A 24 3.89 10.68 9.64
C VAL A 24 3.51 11.63 10.79
N GLU A 25 2.94 12.77 10.43
CA GLU A 25 2.56 13.81 11.39
C GLU A 25 1.46 13.26 12.32
N GLY A 26 1.69 13.36 13.64
CA GLY A 26 0.75 12.89 14.67
C GLY A 26 1.08 11.53 15.29
N VAL A 27 2.10 10.81 14.80
CA VAL A 27 2.61 9.58 15.43
C VAL A 27 3.95 9.88 16.09
N THR A 28 3.98 9.88 17.42
CA THR A 28 5.18 10.24 18.20
C THR A 28 6.11 9.06 18.44
N ASN A 29 5.59 7.83 18.38
CA ASN A 29 6.34 6.58 18.50
C ASN A 29 5.84 5.61 17.42
N GLU A 30 6.74 4.78 16.89
CA GLU A 30 6.36 3.69 16.00
C GLU A 30 5.55 2.66 16.81
N PRO A 31 4.28 2.41 16.47
CA PRO A 31 3.47 1.45 17.21
C PRO A 31 3.91 0.03 16.87
N ASN A 32 3.98 -0.84 17.89
CA ASN A 32 4.24 -2.27 17.70
C ASN A 32 3.07 -2.99 17.00
N GLN A 33 1.88 -2.40 17.05
CA GLN A 33 0.66 -2.89 16.43
C GLN A 33 -0.12 -1.73 15.84
N VAL A 34 -0.78 -1.99 14.72
CA VAL A 34 -1.65 -1.01 14.06
C VAL A 34 -2.96 -1.68 13.68
N TYR A 35 -4.01 -0.87 13.60
CA TYR A 35 -5.26 -1.24 12.95
C TYR A 35 -5.09 -1.01 11.45
N LEU A 36 -5.49 -1.98 10.63
CA LEU A 36 -5.54 -1.86 9.19
C LEU A 36 -7.00 -1.89 8.71
N PHE A 37 -7.37 -0.94 7.88
CA PHE A 37 -8.68 -0.85 7.28
C PHE A 37 -8.58 -0.93 5.76
N SER A 38 -9.33 -1.87 5.16
CA SER A 38 -9.46 -2.02 3.71
C SER A 38 -10.73 -1.33 3.22
N TYR A 39 -10.63 -0.57 2.14
CA TYR A 39 -11.77 0.14 1.60
C TYR A 39 -11.66 0.37 0.09
N SER A 40 -12.77 0.68 -0.53
CA SER A 40 -12.87 1.27 -1.86
C SER A 40 -13.79 2.49 -1.81
N ASN A 41 -13.78 3.32 -2.84
CA ASN A 41 -14.70 4.44 -2.91
C ASN A 41 -16.14 3.93 -3.09
N ARG A 42 -17.09 4.80 -2.73
CA ARG A 42 -18.54 4.47 -2.78
C ARG A 42 -19.03 4.04 -4.18
N ASP A 43 -18.40 4.53 -5.24
CA ASP A 43 -18.72 4.19 -6.61
C ASP A 43 -18.10 2.84 -7.07
N GLY A 44 -17.28 2.21 -6.23
CA GLY A 44 -16.59 0.96 -6.50
C GLY A 44 -15.47 1.02 -7.55
N ARG A 45 -15.12 2.21 -8.07
CA ARG A 45 -14.19 2.35 -9.20
C ARG A 45 -12.75 2.61 -8.78
N SER A 46 -12.50 2.80 -7.51
CA SER A 46 -11.18 3.20 -7.02
C SER A 46 -10.26 2.05 -6.62
N GLY A 47 -10.73 0.81 -6.72
CA GLY A 47 -9.97 -0.37 -6.30
C GLY A 47 -9.81 -0.50 -4.78
N LEU A 48 -8.98 -1.46 -4.36
CA LEU A 48 -8.64 -1.73 -2.97
C LEU A 48 -7.62 -0.72 -2.46
N LYS A 49 -7.96 -0.06 -1.39
CA LYS A 49 -7.11 0.89 -0.67
C LYS A 49 -7.00 0.51 0.79
N PHE A 50 -5.96 1.02 1.43
CA PHE A 50 -5.74 0.82 2.86
C PHE A 50 -5.64 2.13 3.60
N ALA A 51 -6.12 2.13 4.83
CA ALA A 51 -5.83 3.10 5.85
C ALA A 51 -5.33 2.37 7.09
N TRP A 52 -4.49 3.02 7.86
CA TRP A 52 -4.01 2.49 9.12
C TRP A 52 -4.24 3.47 10.27
N SER A 53 -4.29 2.94 11.48
CA SER A 53 -4.44 3.72 12.69
C SER A 53 -3.61 3.12 13.82
N PRO A 54 -2.91 3.92 14.64
CA PRO A 54 -2.23 3.44 15.83
C PRO A 54 -3.19 3.20 17.01
N ASP A 55 -4.34 3.84 17.02
CA ASP A 55 -5.26 3.93 18.17
C ASP A 55 -6.72 3.55 17.84
N GLY A 56 -7.03 3.38 16.55
CA GLY A 56 -8.41 3.13 16.08
C GLY A 56 -9.26 4.37 15.91
N GLU A 57 -8.76 5.56 16.28
CA GLU A 57 -9.48 6.83 16.19
C GLU A 57 -8.98 7.70 15.03
N LYS A 58 -7.67 7.86 14.90
CA LYS A 58 -7.02 8.64 13.84
C LYS A 58 -6.55 7.74 12.73
N TRP A 59 -7.05 7.97 11.52
CA TRP A 59 -6.77 7.14 10.34
C TRP A 59 -5.93 7.88 9.32
N PHE A 60 -4.93 7.18 8.80
CA PHE A 60 -4.00 7.68 7.80
C PHE A 60 -4.06 6.80 6.55
N SER A 61 -4.10 7.44 5.38
CA SER A 61 -4.06 6.71 4.11
C SER A 61 -2.71 6.02 3.92
N VAL A 62 -2.72 4.78 3.48
CA VAL A 62 -1.51 4.10 3.02
C VAL A 62 -1.23 4.52 1.57
N ALA A 63 0.04 4.76 1.23
CA ALA A 63 0.50 5.15 -0.10
C ALA A 63 -0.32 6.28 -0.74
N ASN A 64 -0.66 7.33 0.04
CA ASN A 64 -1.45 8.47 -0.40
C ASN A 64 -2.81 8.08 -1.04
N GLY A 65 -3.40 6.96 -0.64
CA GLY A 65 -4.68 6.48 -1.16
C GLY A 65 -4.62 5.85 -2.54
N PHE A 66 -3.44 5.41 -2.99
CA PHE A 66 -3.32 4.59 -4.19
C PHE A 66 -4.03 3.25 -4.03
N ALA A 67 -4.58 2.74 -5.13
CA ALA A 67 -5.17 1.41 -5.15
C ALA A 67 -4.09 0.33 -5.26
N TYR A 68 -4.17 -0.67 -4.39
CA TYR A 68 -3.30 -1.84 -4.42
C TYR A 68 -3.79 -2.90 -5.42
N VAL A 69 -5.10 -2.99 -5.62
CA VAL A 69 -5.76 -3.87 -6.59
C VAL A 69 -6.93 -3.12 -7.20
N ASN A 70 -7.00 -3.13 -8.51
CA ASN A 70 -8.21 -2.72 -9.23
C ASN A 70 -9.03 -3.97 -9.57
N SER A 71 -10.35 -3.90 -9.48
CA SER A 71 -11.18 -5.01 -9.89
C SER A 71 -11.01 -5.30 -11.37
N ASP A 72 -10.62 -6.52 -11.69
CA ASP A 72 -10.53 -7.03 -13.05
C ASP A 72 -11.57 -8.14 -13.31
N PHE A 73 -12.32 -8.51 -12.30
CA PHE A 73 -13.37 -9.50 -12.33
C PHE A 73 -14.76 -8.84 -12.42
N GLY A 74 -15.60 -9.35 -13.27
CA GLY A 74 -16.97 -8.87 -13.41
C GLY A 74 -17.58 -9.08 -14.80
N PRO A 75 -18.82 -8.65 -15.01
CA PRO A 75 -19.52 -8.82 -16.28
C PRO A 75 -18.79 -8.18 -17.46
N TRP A 76 -18.71 -8.90 -18.57
CA TRP A 76 -18.11 -8.43 -19.81
C TRP A 76 -18.77 -7.14 -20.31
N GLY A 77 -17.96 -6.17 -20.77
CA GLY A 77 -18.44 -4.93 -21.35
C GLY A 77 -18.94 -3.87 -20.35
N ARG A 78 -18.83 -4.11 -19.05
CA ARG A 78 -19.17 -3.15 -18.00
C ARG A 78 -17.94 -2.69 -17.24
N ALA A 79 -18.03 -1.51 -16.62
CA ALA A 79 -17.01 -1.07 -15.70
C ALA A 79 -16.87 -2.07 -14.55
N LYS A 80 -15.66 -2.59 -14.37
CA LYS A 80 -15.35 -3.50 -13.26
C LYS A 80 -15.29 -2.73 -11.98
N THR A 81 -15.99 -3.19 -10.96
CA THR A 81 -16.17 -2.46 -9.70
C THR A 81 -15.80 -3.33 -8.51
N MET A 82 -15.44 -2.67 -7.44
CA MET A 82 -15.12 -3.27 -6.16
C MET A 82 -15.92 -2.57 -5.08
N PHE A 83 -16.91 -3.26 -4.53
CA PHE A 83 -17.70 -2.78 -3.41
C PHE A 83 -17.41 -3.59 -2.17
N LYS A 84 -17.36 -2.93 -1.03
CA LYS A 84 -17.22 -3.56 0.29
C LYS A 84 -16.08 -4.60 0.34
N PRO A 85 -14.84 -4.24 0.00
CA PRO A 85 -13.74 -5.17 0.09
C PRO A 85 -13.55 -5.62 1.54
N HIS A 86 -13.52 -6.92 1.75
CA HIS A 86 -13.26 -7.54 3.03
C HIS A 86 -11.93 -8.28 3.00
N LEU A 87 -11.04 -7.93 3.92
CA LEU A 87 -9.70 -8.48 4.02
C LEU A 87 -9.58 -9.37 5.25
N MET A 88 -9.00 -10.53 5.08
CA MET A 88 -8.67 -11.43 6.19
C MET A 88 -7.33 -12.11 5.93
N GLN A 89 -6.61 -12.46 6.99
CA GLN A 89 -5.45 -13.33 6.90
C GLN A 89 -5.80 -14.69 7.48
N THR A 90 -5.48 -15.76 6.76
CA THR A 90 -5.71 -17.12 7.26
C THR A 90 -4.43 -17.72 7.83
N ARG A 91 -4.58 -18.55 8.88
CA ARG A 91 -3.46 -19.31 9.44
C ARG A 91 -3.11 -20.53 8.60
N ALA A 92 -4.02 -20.95 7.74
CA ALA A 92 -3.87 -22.18 6.96
C ALA A 92 -2.77 -22.07 5.91
N ASP A 93 -2.66 -20.92 5.25
CA ASP A 93 -1.67 -20.65 4.22
C ASP A 93 -0.82 -19.39 4.47
N GLY A 94 -1.13 -18.65 5.54
CA GLY A 94 -0.44 -17.41 5.90
C GLY A 94 -0.73 -16.23 4.97
N LYS A 95 -1.57 -16.41 3.95
CA LYS A 95 -1.87 -15.39 2.96
C LYS A 95 -2.99 -14.47 3.43
N TRP A 96 -3.03 -13.30 2.81
CA TRP A 96 -4.14 -12.36 2.85
C TRP A 96 -5.14 -12.70 1.76
N HIS A 97 -6.39 -12.71 2.12
CA HIS A 97 -7.53 -13.02 1.25
C HIS A 97 -8.42 -11.79 1.20
N CYS A 98 -8.73 -11.32 -0.01
CA CYS A 98 -9.66 -10.22 -0.21
C CYS A 98 -10.84 -10.68 -1.03
N ILE A 99 -12.04 -10.46 -0.52
CA ILE A 99 -13.32 -10.74 -1.20
C ILE A 99 -14.07 -9.42 -1.33
N TRP A 100 -14.69 -9.19 -2.45
CA TRP A 100 -15.53 -8.01 -2.67
C TRP A 100 -16.76 -8.31 -3.51
N GLU A 101 -17.75 -7.45 -3.43
CA GLU A 101 -18.87 -7.47 -4.35
C GLU A 101 -18.43 -6.83 -5.68
N ALA A 102 -18.51 -7.59 -6.78
CA ALA A 102 -18.18 -7.10 -8.12
C ALA A 102 -19.31 -6.27 -8.75
N THR A 103 -20.47 -6.23 -8.10
CA THR A 103 -21.63 -5.41 -8.46
C THR A 103 -22.23 -4.81 -7.18
N ASN A 104 -22.89 -3.67 -7.30
CA ASN A 104 -23.57 -3.05 -6.15
C ASN A 104 -24.87 -3.77 -5.71
N THR A 105 -25.22 -4.84 -6.37
CA THR A 105 -26.41 -5.66 -6.09
C THR A 105 -26.10 -6.93 -5.31
N GLY A 106 -24.82 -7.19 -5.03
CA GLY A 106 -24.36 -8.39 -4.32
C GLY A 106 -24.51 -9.71 -5.13
N GLN A 107 -24.76 -9.61 -6.44
CA GLN A 107 -25.01 -10.78 -7.28
C GLN A 107 -23.73 -11.51 -7.73
N ALA A 108 -22.57 -10.87 -7.59
CA ALA A 108 -21.30 -11.45 -7.95
C ALA A 108 -20.24 -11.10 -6.89
N LEU A 109 -19.53 -12.10 -6.44
CA LEU A 109 -18.36 -11.95 -5.59
C LEU A 109 -17.12 -12.18 -6.42
N ALA A 110 -16.07 -11.45 -6.11
CA ALA A 110 -14.76 -11.65 -6.66
C ALA A 110 -13.75 -11.81 -5.52
N TYR A 111 -12.62 -12.42 -5.84
CA TYR A 111 -11.65 -12.88 -4.85
C TYR A 111 -10.23 -12.74 -5.36
N VAL A 112 -9.29 -12.44 -4.45
CA VAL A 112 -7.87 -12.39 -4.74
C VAL A 112 -7.07 -12.68 -3.48
N THR A 113 -5.87 -13.22 -3.64
CA THR A 113 -4.94 -13.45 -2.53
C THR A 113 -3.65 -12.66 -2.69
N SER A 114 -2.98 -12.45 -1.56
CA SER A 114 -1.67 -11.81 -1.51
C SER A 114 -0.83 -12.39 -0.37
N PRO A 115 0.47 -12.65 -0.57
CA PRO A 115 1.36 -13.05 0.51
C PRO A 115 1.76 -11.87 1.43
N ASP A 116 1.70 -10.63 0.94
CA ASP A 116 2.34 -9.48 1.58
C ASP A 116 1.55 -8.15 1.48
N LEU A 117 0.30 -8.18 0.99
CA LEU A 117 -0.54 -7.01 0.70
C LEU A 117 -0.04 -6.10 -0.41
N GLN A 118 1.08 -6.43 -1.05
CA GLN A 118 1.67 -5.64 -2.14
C GLN A 118 1.56 -6.36 -3.48
N LYS A 119 1.82 -7.67 -3.46
CA LYS A 119 1.74 -8.53 -4.66
C LYS A 119 0.46 -9.33 -4.61
N TRP A 120 -0.37 -9.15 -5.61
CA TRP A 120 -1.69 -9.78 -5.69
C TRP A 120 -1.71 -10.83 -6.80
N GLU A 121 -2.32 -11.96 -6.51
CA GLU A 121 -2.46 -13.07 -7.45
C GLU A 121 -3.57 -12.77 -8.50
N ALA A 122 -3.85 -13.74 -9.38
CA ALA A 122 -4.94 -13.61 -10.33
C ALA A 122 -6.31 -13.58 -9.63
N GLN A 123 -7.19 -12.72 -10.10
CA GLN A 123 -8.56 -12.61 -9.58
C GLN A 123 -9.46 -13.72 -10.09
N SER A 124 -10.41 -14.15 -9.29
CA SER A 124 -11.41 -15.14 -9.61
C SER A 124 -12.79 -14.78 -9.07
#